data_ec5322fa7ae2134bf869f913d487fb30
#
_entry.id   ec5322fa7ae2134bf869f913d487fb30
#
_cell.length_a   1.000
_cell.length_b   1.000
_cell.length_c   1.000
_cell.angle_alpha   90.00
_cell.angle_beta   90.00
_cell.angle_gamma   90.00
#
_symmetry.space_group_name_H-M   'P 1'
#
loop_
_entity.id
_entity.type
_entity.pdbx_description
1 polymer ?
#
loop_
_entity_poly.entity_id
_entity_poly.type
_entity_poly.pdbx_seq_one_letter_code
_entity_poly.pdbx_strand_id
1 'polypeptide(L)'
;MASSRHAALIRQSIETYTGIPVLGEIPRLAENPIPERHMGLVSMHDETPDALGRASLLAALDALAGLIERHMDIDAALRLARSAPDLRDVEPFWEGGEDAAFREAGTLREGSGNAPQSADATAEETDLGKTFIAPGDTTQPHNERVSAAESASSGMEPSRPPEPASTRKPSASALIHSGLPPVTPVTIGFVRDAALWFYYEENFEALRRAGAELVELSLLSPEPWPGDRLDGLYLGGGFPEMVPERLADSPHLAEIREYSMRGMPIYAECGGFMVLCQELQINGKQYPMTGIFPARAEFCPRPQGLGYVEATVEAENPFHPVGALLRGHEFHYSRCVALGELEPTLRLSPGVGMSGPGHRAKGLAAEGPDNLKSRDGLLVRNTFAAYTHLFAPAVPHWAARFAAACRKNA
;
A
#
# COMPACT_ATOMS: atom_id res chain seq x y z
N MET A 1 -22.59 19.59 1.27
CA MET A 1 -23.45 20.49 0.45
C MET A 1 -23.61 21.83 1.15
N ALA A 2 -23.58 22.94 0.43
CA ALA A 2 -23.66 24.28 1.04
C ALA A 2 -25.10 24.72 1.38
N SER A 3 -26.12 24.22 0.67
CA SER A 3 -27.55 24.46 0.93
C SER A 3 -28.42 23.41 0.24
N SER A 4 -29.67 23.28 0.66
CA SER A 4 -30.65 22.38 0.03
C SER A 4 -30.90 22.71 -1.45
N ARG A 5 -30.90 24.01 -1.82
CA ARG A 5 -31.02 24.45 -3.21
C ARG A 5 -29.84 23.98 -4.06
N HIS A 6 -28.63 24.07 -3.52
CA HIS A 6 -27.39 23.62 -4.19
C HIS A 6 -27.40 22.10 -4.37
N ALA A 7 -27.82 21.36 -3.35
CA ALA A 7 -27.99 19.93 -3.40
C ALA A 7 -28.98 19.49 -4.49
N ALA A 8 -30.16 20.10 -4.52
CA ALA A 8 -31.19 19.81 -5.53
C ALA A 8 -30.66 20.09 -6.97
N LEU A 9 -29.95 21.20 -7.16
CA LEU A 9 -29.38 21.54 -8.47
C LEU A 9 -28.35 20.52 -8.95
N ILE A 10 -27.45 20.08 -8.05
CA ILE A 10 -26.44 19.06 -8.36
C ILE A 10 -27.10 17.73 -8.68
N ARG A 11 -28.07 17.30 -7.86
CA ARG A 11 -28.86 16.08 -8.10
C ARG A 11 -29.48 16.13 -9.49
N GLN A 12 -30.23 17.17 -9.79
CA GLN A 12 -30.90 17.33 -11.09
C GLN A 12 -29.87 17.29 -12.24
N SER A 13 -28.74 17.98 -12.09
CA SER A 13 -27.71 17.98 -13.13
C SER A 13 -27.12 16.59 -13.35
N ILE A 14 -26.74 15.86 -12.29
CA ILE A 14 -26.20 14.52 -12.43
C ILE A 14 -27.22 13.60 -13.10
N GLU A 15 -28.46 13.55 -12.58
CA GLU A 15 -29.48 12.65 -13.09
C GLU A 15 -29.88 12.98 -14.53
N THR A 16 -29.94 14.28 -14.89
CA THR A 16 -30.31 14.72 -16.25
C THR A 16 -29.21 14.38 -17.27
N TYR A 17 -27.93 14.64 -16.94
CA TYR A 17 -26.86 14.53 -17.93
C TYR A 17 -26.20 13.14 -17.96
N THR A 18 -26.30 12.36 -16.89
CA THR A 18 -25.62 11.05 -16.82
C THR A 18 -26.61 9.87 -16.76
N GLY A 19 -27.88 10.10 -16.42
CA GLY A 19 -28.83 9.04 -16.14
C GLY A 19 -28.53 8.25 -14.86
N ILE A 20 -27.52 8.66 -14.06
CA ILE A 20 -27.11 7.97 -12.84
C ILE A 20 -27.95 8.52 -11.67
N PRO A 21 -28.63 7.66 -10.90
CA PRO A 21 -29.41 8.11 -9.75
C PRO A 21 -28.53 8.61 -8.61
N VAL A 22 -28.89 9.71 -7.99
CA VAL A 22 -28.25 10.25 -6.80
C VAL A 22 -28.91 9.65 -5.56
N LEU A 23 -28.25 8.71 -4.90
CA LEU A 23 -28.79 7.96 -3.77
C LEU A 23 -28.72 8.70 -2.43
N GLY A 24 -28.03 9.84 -2.36
CA GLY A 24 -27.96 10.60 -1.12
C GLY A 24 -27.21 11.92 -1.26
N GLU A 25 -27.31 12.73 -0.21
CA GLU A 25 -26.70 14.05 -0.13
C GLU A 25 -26.18 14.28 1.29
N ILE A 26 -24.88 14.19 1.48
CA ILE A 26 -24.28 14.45 2.81
C ILE A 26 -24.08 15.96 2.96
N PRO A 27 -24.68 16.60 3.99
CA PRO A 27 -24.49 18.02 4.26
C PRO A 27 -23.05 18.33 4.68
N ARG A 28 -22.67 19.61 4.61
CA ARG A 28 -21.41 20.04 5.19
C ARG A 28 -21.48 19.87 6.71
N LEU A 29 -20.55 19.12 7.27
CA LEU A 29 -20.43 18.95 8.70
C LEU A 29 -19.84 20.23 9.33
N ALA A 30 -20.37 20.64 10.48
CA ALA A 30 -19.84 21.76 11.24
C ALA A 30 -18.48 21.39 11.87
N GLU A 31 -18.36 20.14 12.33
CA GLU A 31 -17.16 19.54 12.91
C GLU A 31 -16.94 18.18 12.27
N ASN A 32 -15.67 17.82 12.05
CA ASN A 32 -15.31 16.49 11.62
C ASN A 32 -15.32 15.55 12.85
N PRO A 33 -16.16 14.53 12.91
CA PRO A 33 -16.21 13.62 14.04
C PRO A 33 -14.92 12.75 14.14
N ILE A 34 -14.19 12.57 13.04
CA ILE A 34 -12.89 11.91 13.02
C ILE A 34 -11.83 13.00 12.92
N PRO A 35 -10.99 13.21 13.96
CA PRO A 35 -9.92 14.20 13.89
C PRO A 35 -8.89 13.82 12.85
N GLU A 36 -8.37 14.80 12.16
CA GLU A 36 -7.21 14.61 11.32
C GLU A 36 -5.97 14.46 12.20
N ARG A 37 -5.31 13.32 12.11
CA ARG A 37 -3.99 13.08 12.67
C ARG A 37 -3.06 12.69 11.55
N HIS A 38 -1.75 12.87 11.74
CA HIS A 38 -0.74 12.43 10.80
C HIS A 38 -1.28 12.08 9.40
N MET A 39 -1.40 13.09 8.54
CA MET A 39 -1.86 12.89 7.16
C MET A 39 -3.34 12.44 7.02
N GLY A 40 -4.19 12.71 8.03
CA GLY A 40 -5.60 12.32 8.01
C GLY A 40 -5.85 10.84 8.35
N LEU A 41 -4.82 10.10 8.76
CA LEU A 41 -4.95 8.69 9.14
C LEU A 41 -5.10 8.55 10.65
N VAL A 42 -6.07 7.73 11.07
CA VAL A 42 -6.28 7.33 12.46
C VAL A 42 -6.25 5.80 12.51
N SER A 43 -5.33 5.25 13.29
CA SER A 43 -5.26 3.81 13.50
C SER A 43 -6.19 3.37 14.63
N MET A 44 -6.84 2.21 14.46
CA MET A 44 -7.58 1.54 15.54
C MET A 44 -6.65 1.04 16.66
N HIS A 45 -5.35 0.98 16.41
CA HIS A 45 -4.31 0.59 17.38
C HIS A 45 -3.65 1.79 18.06
N ASP A 46 -4.12 3.02 17.77
CA ASP A 46 -3.55 4.23 18.38
C ASP A 46 -3.94 4.32 19.86
N GLU A 47 -2.95 4.10 20.73
CA GLU A 47 -3.08 4.11 22.20
C GLU A 47 -2.43 5.34 22.83
N THR A 48 -2.10 6.37 22.04
CA THR A 48 -1.47 7.59 22.59
C THR A 48 -2.44 8.33 23.50
N PRO A 49 -1.95 9.05 24.54
CA PRO A 49 -2.82 9.81 25.47
C PRO A 49 -3.70 10.85 24.77
N ASP A 50 -3.24 11.40 23.66
CA ASP A 50 -4.00 12.34 22.80
C ASP A 50 -4.81 11.63 21.71
N ALA A 51 -4.74 10.29 21.66
CA ALA A 51 -5.56 9.50 20.75
C ALA A 51 -7.03 9.62 21.18
N LEU A 52 -7.90 9.69 20.21
CA LEU A 52 -9.27 9.26 20.43
C LEU A 52 -9.17 7.80 20.85
N GLY A 53 -9.37 7.52 22.13
CA GLY A 53 -9.42 6.13 22.58
C GLY A 53 -10.37 5.34 21.71
N ARG A 54 -10.17 4.04 21.60
CA ARG A 54 -11.01 3.13 20.76
C ARG A 54 -12.52 3.40 20.94
N ALA A 55 -12.97 3.69 22.16
CA ALA A 55 -14.38 4.02 22.45
C ALA A 55 -14.82 5.32 21.75
N SER A 56 -13.98 6.35 21.73
CA SER A 56 -14.29 7.62 21.04
C SER A 56 -14.26 7.48 19.52
N LEU A 57 -13.38 6.65 18.97
CA LEU A 57 -13.36 6.35 17.55
C LEU A 57 -14.60 5.56 17.14
N LEU A 58 -15.03 4.56 17.93
CA LEU A 58 -16.27 3.84 17.68
C LEU A 58 -17.48 4.77 17.75
N ALA A 59 -17.54 5.68 18.72
CA ALA A 59 -18.60 6.68 18.82
C ALA A 59 -18.61 7.63 17.59
N ALA A 60 -17.44 8.01 17.09
CA ALA A 60 -17.32 8.81 15.86
C ALA A 60 -17.82 8.04 14.62
N LEU A 61 -17.49 6.76 14.52
CA LEU A 61 -17.98 5.88 13.45
C LEU A 61 -19.49 5.68 13.52
N ASP A 62 -20.06 5.50 14.73
CA ASP A 62 -21.51 5.41 14.94
C ASP A 62 -22.22 6.71 14.55
N ALA A 63 -21.63 7.86 14.88
CA ALA A 63 -22.17 9.16 14.47
C ALA A 63 -22.15 9.33 12.93
N LEU A 64 -21.09 8.88 12.25
CA LEU A 64 -21.02 8.87 10.78
C LEU A 64 -21.99 7.87 10.16
N ALA A 65 -22.15 6.69 10.72
CA ALA A 65 -23.14 5.70 10.28
C ALA A 65 -24.54 6.28 10.34
N GLY A 66 -24.91 6.88 11.49
CA GLY A 66 -26.20 7.57 11.62
C GLY A 66 -26.37 8.77 10.68
N LEU A 67 -25.29 9.45 10.29
CA LEU A 67 -25.32 10.50 9.26
C LEU A 67 -25.66 9.89 7.88
N ILE A 68 -24.99 8.81 7.52
CA ILE A 68 -25.22 8.10 6.25
C ILE A 68 -26.66 7.58 6.19
N GLU A 69 -27.14 6.92 7.23
CA GLU A 69 -28.54 6.42 7.30
C GLU A 69 -29.58 7.53 7.09
N ARG A 70 -29.34 8.71 7.64
CA ARG A 70 -30.28 9.84 7.49
C ARG A 70 -30.24 10.52 6.13
N HIS A 71 -29.12 10.41 5.41
CA HIS A 71 -28.87 11.22 4.21
C HIS A 71 -28.71 10.42 2.93
N MET A 72 -28.72 9.07 3.01
CA MET A 72 -28.60 8.18 1.86
C MET A 72 -29.74 7.17 1.83
N ASP A 73 -30.22 6.83 0.64
CA ASP A 73 -31.13 5.71 0.41
C ASP A 73 -30.33 4.42 0.38
N ILE A 74 -30.09 3.85 1.57
CA ILE A 74 -29.32 2.61 1.76
C ILE A 74 -30.00 1.43 1.06
N ASP A 75 -31.32 1.38 1.07
CA ASP A 75 -32.07 0.30 0.41
C ASP A 75 -31.90 0.36 -1.11
N ALA A 76 -31.91 1.55 -1.71
CA ALA A 76 -31.61 1.72 -3.13
C ALA A 76 -30.18 1.32 -3.46
N ALA A 77 -29.20 1.70 -2.63
CA ALA A 77 -27.81 1.29 -2.79
C ALA A 77 -27.67 -0.24 -2.74
N LEU A 78 -28.32 -0.90 -1.80
CA LEU A 78 -28.33 -2.37 -1.69
C LEU A 78 -29.03 -3.05 -2.88
N ARG A 79 -30.14 -2.48 -3.35
CA ARG A 79 -30.79 -3.00 -4.56
C ARG A 79 -29.87 -2.90 -5.77
N LEU A 80 -29.20 -1.77 -5.94
CA LEU A 80 -28.25 -1.56 -7.02
C LEU A 80 -27.07 -2.55 -6.93
N ALA A 81 -26.47 -2.70 -5.76
CA ALA A 81 -25.39 -3.65 -5.54
C ALA A 81 -25.81 -5.10 -5.86
N ARG A 82 -27.01 -5.50 -5.47
CA ARG A 82 -27.56 -6.85 -5.77
C ARG A 82 -27.91 -7.04 -7.24
N SER A 83 -28.07 -5.99 -8.01
CA SER A 83 -28.30 -6.05 -9.47
C SER A 83 -27.02 -6.14 -10.28
N ALA A 84 -25.86 -6.02 -9.65
CA ALA A 84 -24.59 -6.18 -10.33
C ALA A 84 -24.47 -7.59 -10.94
N PRO A 85 -23.94 -7.71 -12.16
CA PRO A 85 -23.70 -9.01 -12.77
C PRO A 85 -22.71 -9.85 -11.95
N ASP A 86 -22.83 -11.16 -12.06
CA ASP A 86 -21.91 -12.09 -11.41
C ASP A 86 -20.54 -12.00 -12.08
N LEU A 87 -19.48 -11.84 -11.30
CA LEU A 87 -18.10 -11.75 -11.79
C LEU A 87 -17.43 -13.13 -11.97
N ARG A 88 -18.20 -14.22 -12.00
CA ARG A 88 -17.67 -15.59 -12.08
C ARG A 88 -16.79 -15.86 -13.29
N ASP A 89 -17.00 -15.11 -14.38
CA ASP A 89 -16.25 -15.27 -15.64
C ASP A 89 -15.09 -14.27 -15.76
N VAL A 90 -14.78 -13.52 -14.68
CA VAL A 90 -13.61 -12.65 -14.66
C VAL A 90 -12.43 -13.48 -14.20
N GLU A 91 -11.49 -13.75 -15.11
CA GLU A 91 -10.20 -14.34 -14.76
C GLU A 91 -9.56 -13.51 -13.64
N PRO A 92 -9.11 -14.12 -12.54
CA PRO A 92 -8.41 -13.39 -11.49
C PRO A 92 -7.21 -12.68 -12.11
N PHE A 93 -7.07 -11.41 -11.84
CA PHE A 93 -5.94 -10.57 -12.32
C PHE A 93 -4.56 -11.25 -12.13
N TRP A 94 -4.46 -12.20 -11.22
CA TRP A 94 -3.26 -12.92 -10.82
C TRP A 94 -2.93 -14.17 -11.64
N GLU A 95 -3.91 -14.79 -12.31
CA GLU A 95 -3.68 -16.08 -13.00
C GLU A 95 -2.91 -15.93 -14.33
N GLY A 96 -2.85 -14.73 -14.90
CA GLY A 96 -2.13 -14.46 -16.16
C GLY A 96 -0.64 -14.10 -16.02
N GLY A 97 -0.15 -13.79 -14.81
CA GLY A 97 1.20 -13.24 -14.60
C GLY A 97 2.28 -14.21 -14.13
N GLU A 98 1.91 -15.29 -13.48
CA GLU A 98 2.89 -16.15 -12.81
C GLU A 98 3.72 -17.04 -13.76
N ASP A 99 3.13 -17.53 -14.83
CA ASP A 99 3.84 -18.40 -15.79
C ASP A 99 4.75 -17.64 -16.76
N ALA A 100 4.43 -16.41 -17.10
CA ALA A 100 5.24 -15.61 -18.03
C ALA A 100 6.50 -15.05 -17.34
N ALA A 101 6.36 -14.49 -16.13
CA ALA A 101 7.51 -13.93 -15.41
C ALA A 101 8.47 -15.01 -14.90
N PHE A 102 7.98 -16.21 -14.56
CA PHE A 102 8.82 -17.33 -14.13
C PHE A 102 9.58 -17.96 -15.29
N ARG A 103 9.01 -18.00 -16.50
CA ARG A 103 9.67 -18.53 -17.70
C ARG A 103 10.76 -17.61 -18.21
N GLU A 104 10.59 -16.29 -18.15
CA GLU A 104 11.64 -15.34 -18.54
C GLU A 104 12.82 -15.30 -17.54
N ALA A 105 12.56 -15.46 -16.25
CA ALA A 105 13.64 -15.52 -15.24
C ALA A 105 14.47 -16.83 -15.30
N GLY A 106 13.91 -17.91 -15.87
CA GLY A 106 14.59 -19.21 -16.02
C GLY A 106 15.43 -19.33 -17.30
N THR A 107 15.26 -18.46 -18.30
CA THR A 107 15.94 -18.55 -19.59
C THR A 107 17.18 -17.67 -19.74
N LEU A 108 17.59 -16.92 -18.69
CA LEU A 108 18.85 -16.18 -18.70
C LEU A 108 20.03 -17.07 -18.18
N ARG A 109 20.18 -18.26 -18.76
CA ARG A 109 21.42 -19.03 -18.71
C ARG A 109 21.83 -19.39 -20.11
N GLU A 110 23.07 -18.88 -20.45
CA GLU A 110 23.92 -19.25 -21.58
C GLU A 110 23.56 -18.68 -22.96
N GLY A 111 24.21 -17.58 -23.27
CA GLY A 111 24.33 -17.01 -24.63
C GLY A 111 25.44 -15.98 -24.66
N SER A 112 26.64 -16.46 -24.91
CA SER A 112 27.85 -15.65 -25.14
C SER A 112 27.71 -14.73 -26.35
N GLY A 113 28.12 -13.47 -26.18
CA GLY A 113 28.83 -12.69 -27.21
C GLY A 113 27.99 -12.07 -28.31
N ASN A 114 27.81 -10.78 -28.24
CA ASN A 114 28.16 -9.74 -29.22
C ASN A 114 27.34 -8.48 -28.98
N ALA A 115 28.03 -7.40 -28.65
CA ALA A 115 27.46 -6.06 -28.61
C ALA A 115 27.25 -5.55 -30.07
N PRO A 116 26.14 -4.89 -30.37
CA PRO A 116 26.07 -3.97 -31.49
C PRO A 116 26.29 -2.52 -31.03
N GLN A 117 27.11 -1.87 -31.85
CA GLN A 117 27.51 -0.47 -31.76
C GLN A 117 26.34 0.50 -31.96
N SER A 118 26.53 1.66 -31.32
CA SER A 118 25.83 2.93 -31.43
C SER A 118 25.11 3.24 -32.75
N ALA A 119 23.85 3.69 -32.63
CA ALA A 119 23.23 4.55 -33.61
C ALA A 119 22.64 5.78 -32.89
N ASP A 120 23.15 6.95 -33.29
CA ASP A 120 22.63 8.28 -32.97
C ASP A 120 21.15 8.40 -33.33
N ALA A 121 20.35 8.91 -32.41
CA ALA A 121 19.05 9.47 -32.70
C ALA A 121 18.84 10.76 -31.90
N THR A 122 18.88 11.82 -32.63
CA THR A 122 18.61 13.22 -32.25
C THR A 122 17.24 13.37 -31.62
N ALA A 123 17.21 14.06 -30.47
CA ALA A 123 16.02 14.48 -29.78
C ALA A 123 15.28 15.59 -30.54
N GLU A 124 14.00 15.40 -30.79
CA GLU A 124 13.06 16.51 -31.06
C GLU A 124 12.22 16.72 -29.79
N GLU A 125 12.43 17.90 -29.19
CA GLU A 125 11.58 18.50 -28.18
C GLU A 125 10.23 18.88 -28.80
N THR A 126 9.14 18.29 -28.32
CA THR A 126 7.79 18.85 -28.53
C THR A 126 7.26 19.41 -27.21
N ASP A 127 7.28 20.72 -27.18
CA ASP A 127 6.62 21.60 -26.21
C ASP A 127 5.09 21.39 -26.23
N LEU A 128 4.49 20.93 -25.14
CA LEU A 128 3.04 20.94 -24.93
C LEU A 128 2.69 21.97 -23.87
N GLY A 129 2.49 23.18 -24.41
CA GLY A 129 2.08 24.37 -23.67
C GLY A 129 0.74 24.23 -22.96
N LYS A 130 0.72 24.84 -21.82
CA LYS A 130 -0.42 25.16 -20.97
C LYS A 130 -1.54 25.86 -21.75
N THR A 131 -2.77 25.36 -21.64
CA THR A 131 -3.94 26.17 -21.98
C THR A 131 -4.94 26.12 -20.83
N PHE A 132 -4.98 27.22 -20.09
CA PHE A 132 -6.10 27.62 -19.22
C PHE A 132 -7.23 28.10 -20.12
N ILE A 133 -8.45 27.61 -19.94
CA ILE A 133 -9.66 28.19 -20.52
C ILE A 133 -10.53 28.72 -19.41
N ALA A 134 -10.73 30.03 -19.41
CA ALA A 134 -11.71 30.75 -18.62
C ALA A 134 -13.09 30.76 -19.34
N PRO A 135 -14.21 30.91 -18.60
CA PRO A 135 -15.56 30.76 -19.16
C PRO A 135 -16.10 32.06 -19.75
N GLY A 136 -16.77 31.95 -20.89
CA GLY A 136 -17.48 33.04 -21.56
C GLY A 136 -18.62 32.58 -22.44
N ASP A 137 -19.81 32.89 -21.98
CA ASP A 137 -21.02 33.42 -22.63
C ASP A 137 -21.80 32.65 -23.70
N THR A 138 -23.02 32.37 -23.29
CA THR A 138 -24.37 32.39 -23.95
C THR A 138 -24.49 32.23 -25.47
N THR A 139 -25.34 31.28 -25.90
CA THR A 139 -26.61 31.56 -26.63
C THR A 139 -27.49 30.29 -26.77
N GLN A 140 -28.79 30.50 -26.71
CA GLN A 140 -29.94 29.59 -26.75
C GLN A 140 -30.30 29.14 -28.18
N PRO A 141 -31.51 28.51 -28.40
CA PRO A 141 -31.77 27.05 -28.41
C PRO A 141 -32.35 26.59 -29.77
N HIS A 142 -32.43 25.30 -30.00
CA HIS A 142 -33.37 24.74 -30.98
C HIS A 142 -34.17 23.55 -30.44
N ASN A 143 -35.47 23.75 -30.43
CA ASN A 143 -36.54 22.76 -30.28
C ASN A 143 -36.61 21.83 -31.49
N GLU A 144 -36.72 20.55 -31.25
CA GLU A 144 -37.47 19.67 -32.14
C GLU A 144 -38.19 18.57 -31.33
N ARG A 145 -39.51 18.57 -31.54
CA ARG A 145 -40.45 17.57 -31.06
C ARG A 145 -40.34 16.30 -31.89
N VAL A 146 -40.34 15.13 -31.28
CA VAL A 146 -40.81 13.92 -31.89
C VAL A 146 -41.74 13.17 -30.96
N SER A 147 -42.86 12.78 -31.55
CA SER A 147 -44.11 12.28 -31.02
C SER A 147 -44.08 10.90 -30.40
N ALA A 148 -45.07 10.69 -29.53
CA ALA A 148 -45.50 9.43 -28.94
C ALA A 148 -45.97 8.40 -29.97
N ALA A 149 -45.73 7.14 -29.70
CA ALA A 149 -46.48 6.03 -30.25
C ALA A 149 -46.76 4.99 -29.13
N GLU A 150 -48.03 4.83 -28.82
CA GLU A 150 -48.58 3.74 -28.02
C GLU A 150 -48.54 2.42 -28.84
N SER A 151 -48.30 1.30 -28.17
CA SER A 151 -49.14 0.10 -28.37
C SER A 151 -48.71 -1.07 -27.47
N ALA A 152 -49.66 -1.54 -26.74
CA ALA A 152 -50.24 -2.88 -26.67
C ALA A 152 -49.59 -3.88 -25.70
N SER A 153 -50.37 -4.15 -24.68
CA SER A 153 -50.38 -5.25 -23.72
C SER A 153 -50.51 -6.63 -24.37
N SER A 154 -49.75 -7.62 -23.96
CA SER A 154 -50.18 -9.01 -23.94
C SER A 154 -49.68 -9.69 -22.67
N GLY A 155 -50.62 -10.23 -21.91
CA GLY A 155 -50.39 -10.91 -20.64
C GLY A 155 -49.72 -12.28 -20.83
N MET A 156 -48.95 -12.63 -19.83
CA MET A 156 -48.54 -14.01 -19.60
C MET A 156 -48.45 -14.26 -18.11
N GLU A 157 -49.09 -15.34 -17.68
CA GLU A 157 -49.24 -15.78 -16.28
C GLU A 157 -47.88 -16.11 -15.63
N PRO A 158 -47.72 -15.98 -14.31
CA PRO A 158 -46.49 -16.31 -13.61
C PRO A 158 -46.37 -17.82 -13.35
N SER A 159 -45.36 -18.44 -13.90
CA SER A 159 -44.95 -19.81 -13.57
C SER A 159 -44.23 -19.86 -12.21
N ARG A 160 -44.60 -20.86 -11.43
CA ARG A 160 -44.18 -21.23 -10.06
C ARG A 160 -42.63 -21.36 -9.96
N PRO A 161 -42.01 -20.87 -8.88
CA PRO A 161 -40.54 -21.04 -8.69
C PRO A 161 -40.18 -22.48 -8.32
N PRO A 162 -39.02 -22.98 -8.78
CA PRO A 162 -38.51 -24.29 -8.37
C PRO A 162 -37.94 -24.26 -6.94
N GLU A 163 -38.10 -25.40 -6.25
CA GLU A 163 -37.62 -25.67 -4.89
C GLU A 163 -36.08 -25.54 -4.77
N PRO A 164 -35.54 -25.15 -3.59
CA PRO A 164 -34.10 -25.02 -3.40
C PRO A 164 -33.41 -26.38 -3.39
N ALA A 165 -32.44 -26.53 -4.29
CA ALA A 165 -31.57 -27.68 -4.35
C ALA A 165 -30.65 -27.72 -3.12
N SER A 166 -30.58 -28.90 -2.55
CA SER A 166 -29.75 -29.40 -1.45
C SER A 166 -28.34 -28.82 -1.45
N THR A 167 -27.95 -28.20 -0.32
CA THR A 167 -26.59 -27.78 0.00
C THR A 167 -25.64 -28.96 0.15
N ARG A 168 -24.93 -29.32 -0.91
CA ARG A 168 -23.73 -30.15 -0.82
C ARG A 168 -22.58 -29.24 -0.37
N LYS A 169 -22.04 -29.49 0.83
CA LYS A 169 -20.74 -28.97 1.27
C LYS A 169 -19.68 -29.38 0.24
N PRO A 170 -18.81 -28.45 -0.24
CA PRO A 170 -17.71 -28.88 -1.07
C PRO A 170 -16.74 -29.72 -0.23
N SER A 171 -16.48 -30.91 -0.70
CA SER A 171 -15.45 -31.81 -0.18
C SER A 171 -14.08 -31.16 -0.44
N ALA A 172 -13.27 -31.05 0.61
CA ALA A 172 -11.88 -30.61 0.54
C ALA A 172 -11.03 -31.71 -0.14
N SER A 173 -11.15 -31.86 -1.45
CA SER A 173 -10.27 -32.75 -2.22
C SER A 173 -10.42 -32.51 -3.72
N ALA A 174 -9.86 -31.36 -4.18
CA ALA A 174 -9.49 -31.14 -5.57
C ALA A 174 -8.38 -30.09 -5.64
N LEU A 175 -7.30 -30.26 -4.88
CA LEU A 175 -6.01 -29.67 -5.24
C LEU A 175 -5.45 -30.58 -6.34
N ILE A 176 -5.67 -30.18 -7.58
CA ILE A 176 -5.04 -30.79 -8.75
C ILE A 176 -3.54 -30.61 -8.56
N HIS A 177 -2.82 -31.70 -8.42
CA HIS A 177 -1.37 -31.79 -8.35
C HIS A 177 -0.78 -31.26 -9.66
N SER A 178 -0.37 -29.98 -9.67
CA SER A 178 0.72 -29.56 -10.54
C SER A 178 1.94 -30.35 -10.07
N GLY A 179 2.58 -31.10 -10.95
CA GLY A 179 3.69 -32.01 -10.64
C GLY A 179 5.01 -31.31 -10.24
N LEU A 180 4.92 -30.20 -9.53
CA LEU A 180 6.04 -29.53 -8.89
C LEU A 180 6.28 -30.20 -7.52
N PRO A 181 7.55 -30.40 -7.12
CA PRO A 181 7.86 -30.95 -5.80
C PRO A 181 7.23 -30.06 -4.73
N PRO A 182 6.76 -30.65 -3.60
CA PRO A 182 6.18 -29.89 -2.52
C PRO A 182 7.22 -28.86 -2.02
N VAL A 183 6.87 -27.59 -2.10
CA VAL A 183 7.71 -26.50 -1.60
C VAL A 183 7.65 -26.56 -0.07
N THR A 184 8.79 -26.65 0.61
CA THR A 184 8.85 -26.60 2.07
C THR A 184 8.22 -25.30 2.56
N PRO A 185 7.17 -25.35 3.39
CA PRO A 185 6.59 -24.14 3.97
C PRO A 185 7.63 -23.37 4.78
N VAL A 186 7.53 -22.05 4.80
CA VAL A 186 8.34 -21.17 5.64
C VAL A 186 7.43 -20.35 6.54
N THR A 187 7.88 -20.02 7.73
CA THR A 187 7.13 -19.19 8.68
C THR A 187 7.69 -17.77 8.67
N ILE A 188 6.88 -16.80 8.23
CA ILE A 188 7.23 -15.39 8.23
C ILE A 188 6.43 -14.67 9.31
N GLY A 189 7.13 -14.11 10.30
CA GLY A 189 6.54 -13.22 11.29
C GLY A 189 6.27 -11.85 10.67
N PHE A 190 5.11 -11.26 10.96
CA PHE A 190 4.85 -9.86 10.63
C PHE A 190 4.36 -9.10 11.84
N VAL A 191 4.84 -7.87 12.01
CA VAL A 191 4.47 -7.04 13.18
C VAL A 191 3.20 -6.26 12.88
N ARG A 192 2.18 -6.41 13.75
CA ARG A 192 0.95 -5.62 13.68
C ARG A 192 0.56 -5.13 15.07
N ASP A 193 0.82 -3.84 15.33
CA ASP A 193 0.47 -3.15 16.58
C ASP A 193 0.36 -1.63 16.35
N ALA A 194 0.37 -0.82 17.43
CA ALA A 194 0.27 0.63 17.31
C ALA A 194 1.47 1.29 16.59
N ALA A 195 2.63 0.63 16.54
CA ALA A 195 3.80 1.15 15.84
C ALA A 195 3.80 0.81 14.35
N LEU A 196 3.49 -0.44 14.00
CA LEU A 196 3.54 -0.96 12.63
C LEU A 196 2.22 -1.69 12.31
N TRP A 197 1.43 -1.12 11.41
CA TRP A 197 0.09 -1.67 11.10
C TRP A 197 -0.29 -1.54 9.62
N PHE A 198 0.49 -0.81 8.83
CA PHE A 198 0.17 -0.61 7.42
C PHE A 198 0.74 -1.74 6.58
N TYR A 199 -0.15 -2.54 5.99
CA TYR A 199 0.13 -3.63 5.07
C TYR A 199 -0.93 -3.66 3.98
N TYR A 200 -0.55 -4.07 2.78
CA TYR A 200 -1.50 -4.49 1.76
C TYR A 200 -1.86 -5.97 1.96
N GLU A 201 -3.14 -6.33 1.94
CA GLU A 201 -3.55 -7.74 2.04
C GLU A 201 -3.03 -8.55 0.86
N GLU A 202 -2.90 -7.93 -0.31
CA GLU A 202 -2.30 -8.52 -1.51
C GLU A 202 -0.85 -8.96 -1.29
N ASN A 203 -0.09 -8.24 -0.46
CA ASN A 203 1.27 -8.66 -0.09
C ASN A 203 1.23 -9.95 0.75
N PHE A 204 0.30 -10.05 1.69
CA PHE A 204 0.10 -11.28 2.47
C PHE A 204 -0.38 -12.43 1.62
N GLU A 205 -1.30 -12.21 0.69
CA GLU A 205 -1.74 -13.23 -0.26
C GLU A 205 -0.59 -13.73 -1.13
N ALA A 206 0.25 -12.83 -1.65
CA ALA A 206 1.41 -13.20 -2.44
C ALA A 206 2.39 -14.06 -1.65
N LEU A 207 2.65 -13.73 -0.37
CA LEU A 207 3.50 -14.53 0.52
C LEU A 207 2.90 -15.91 0.78
N ARG A 208 1.57 -15.99 1.07
CA ARG A 208 0.87 -17.29 1.25
C ARG A 208 0.95 -18.15 0.00
N ARG A 209 0.77 -17.57 -1.20
CA ARG A 209 0.92 -18.28 -2.49
C ARG A 209 2.36 -18.76 -2.70
N ALA A 210 3.36 -18.01 -2.23
CA ALA A 210 4.76 -18.42 -2.27
C ALA A 210 5.12 -19.51 -1.24
N GLY A 211 4.14 -19.99 -0.48
CA GLY A 211 4.30 -21.08 0.51
C GLY A 211 4.72 -20.59 1.89
N ALA A 212 4.41 -19.32 2.23
CA ALA A 212 4.64 -18.81 3.58
C ALA A 212 3.41 -18.99 4.47
N GLU A 213 3.64 -19.45 5.70
CA GLU A 213 2.75 -19.31 6.83
C GLU A 213 3.04 -17.97 7.53
N LEU A 214 2.02 -17.18 7.79
CA LEU A 214 2.17 -15.85 8.38
C LEU A 214 1.77 -15.86 9.85
N VAL A 215 2.66 -15.35 10.71
CA VAL A 215 2.46 -15.24 12.16
C VAL A 215 2.47 -13.79 12.57
N GLU A 216 1.35 -13.34 13.15
CA GLU A 216 1.24 -11.98 13.69
C GLU A 216 2.05 -11.84 14.98
N LEU A 217 2.83 -10.76 15.08
CA LEU A 217 3.71 -10.43 16.18
C LEU A 217 3.43 -8.98 16.63
N SER A 218 3.84 -8.64 17.85
CA SER A 218 3.80 -7.26 18.34
C SER A 218 5.14 -6.86 18.94
N LEU A 219 5.63 -5.68 18.58
CA LEU A 219 6.78 -5.04 19.24
C LEU A 219 6.44 -4.51 20.62
N LEU A 220 5.16 -4.20 20.86
CA LEU A 220 4.68 -3.51 22.05
C LEU A 220 4.12 -4.46 23.12
N SER A 221 3.99 -5.75 22.79
CA SER A 221 3.62 -6.82 23.72
C SER A 221 4.86 -7.36 24.44
N PRO A 222 4.80 -7.66 25.72
CA PRO A 222 5.89 -8.34 26.44
C PRO A 222 5.96 -9.85 26.13
N GLU A 223 5.00 -10.39 25.38
CA GLU A 223 4.95 -11.82 25.09
C GLU A 223 6.12 -12.25 24.19
N PRO A 224 6.83 -13.33 24.54
CA PRO A 224 7.98 -13.79 23.76
C PRO A 224 7.58 -14.21 22.34
N TRP A 225 8.40 -13.85 21.37
CA TRP A 225 8.21 -14.29 20.00
C TRP A 225 8.62 -15.77 19.83
N PRO A 226 8.00 -16.49 18.88
CA PRO A 226 8.32 -17.90 18.60
C PRO A 226 9.62 -18.03 17.77
N GLY A 227 10.72 -17.46 18.27
CA GLY A 227 11.96 -17.20 17.52
C GLY A 227 12.54 -18.38 16.75
N ASP A 228 12.54 -19.58 17.36
CA ASP A 228 13.07 -20.79 16.71
C ASP A 228 12.15 -21.34 15.60
N ARG A 229 10.98 -20.76 15.42
CA ARG A 229 9.99 -21.16 14.41
C ARG A 229 9.85 -20.14 13.28
N LEU A 230 10.58 -19.03 13.36
CA LEU A 230 10.54 -17.97 12.34
C LEU A 230 11.68 -18.16 11.35
N ASP A 231 11.35 -18.20 10.07
CA ASP A 231 12.29 -18.25 8.96
C ASP A 231 12.54 -16.86 8.35
N GLY A 232 11.69 -15.88 8.65
CA GLY A 232 11.82 -14.51 8.19
C GLY A 232 10.92 -13.54 8.93
N LEU A 233 11.16 -12.22 8.76
CA LEU A 233 10.35 -11.14 9.32
C LEU A 233 9.92 -10.14 8.24
N TYR A 234 8.66 -9.69 8.31
CA TYR A 234 8.11 -8.60 7.53
C TYR A 234 7.67 -7.48 8.47
N LEU A 235 8.33 -6.33 8.38
CA LEU A 235 8.06 -5.13 9.17
C LEU A 235 7.43 -4.09 8.24
N GLY A 236 6.12 -3.94 8.30
CA GLY A 236 5.38 -3.02 7.43
C GLY A 236 5.51 -1.56 7.81
N GLY A 237 4.69 -0.75 7.18
CA GLY A 237 4.58 0.67 7.52
C GLY A 237 3.82 0.93 8.82
N GLY A 238 3.83 2.18 9.23
CA GLY A 238 3.18 2.64 10.45
C GLY A 238 3.79 3.93 10.95
N PHE A 239 3.50 4.23 12.22
CA PHE A 239 3.93 5.46 12.87
C PHE A 239 4.67 5.16 14.19
N PRO A 240 5.90 4.62 14.13
CA PRO A 240 6.70 4.33 15.32
C PRO A 240 6.95 5.59 16.19
N GLU A 241 6.93 6.78 15.56
CA GLU A 241 7.04 8.06 16.25
C GLU A 241 5.87 8.39 17.20
N MET A 242 4.77 7.64 17.12
CA MET A 242 3.62 7.82 18.03
C MET A 242 3.79 7.10 19.36
N VAL A 243 4.67 6.11 19.42
CA VAL A 243 4.90 5.26 20.61
C VAL A 243 6.39 5.04 20.88
N PRO A 244 7.23 6.09 20.80
CA PRO A 244 8.69 5.93 20.75
C PRO A 244 9.28 5.41 22.06
N GLU A 245 8.71 5.81 23.23
CA GLU A 245 9.13 5.33 24.53
C GLU A 245 8.88 3.82 24.66
N ARG A 246 7.67 3.38 24.33
CA ARG A 246 7.30 1.96 24.39
C ARG A 246 8.15 1.10 23.46
N LEU A 247 8.49 1.63 22.28
CA LEU A 247 9.39 0.94 21.36
C LEU A 247 10.79 0.86 21.92
N ALA A 248 11.34 1.96 22.46
CA ALA A 248 12.69 1.97 23.02
C ALA A 248 12.85 0.98 24.18
N ASP A 249 11.77 0.72 24.91
CA ASP A 249 11.72 -0.24 26.03
C ASP A 249 11.39 -1.68 25.58
N SER A 250 11.12 -1.90 24.28
CA SER A 250 10.74 -3.21 23.76
C SER A 250 11.90 -4.21 23.77
N PRO A 251 11.72 -5.40 24.37
CA PRO A 251 12.73 -6.46 24.32
C PRO A 251 12.96 -6.99 22.91
N HIS A 252 11.97 -6.88 22.04
CA HIS A 252 12.00 -7.42 20.68
C HIS A 252 12.94 -6.66 19.74
N LEU A 253 13.35 -5.42 20.09
CA LEU A 253 14.37 -4.70 19.32
C LEU A 253 15.71 -5.47 19.33
N ALA A 254 16.09 -6.02 20.46
CA ALA A 254 17.29 -6.85 20.58
C ALA A 254 17.15 -8.18 19.84
N GLU A 255 15.97 -8.81 19.89
CA GLU A 255 15.68 -10.05 19.16
C GLU A 255 15.76 -9.84 17.63
N ILE A 256 15.17 -8.77 17.10
CA ILE A 256 15.27 -8.44 15.67
C ILE A 256 16.72 -8.24 15.25
N ARG A 257 17.51 -7.54 16.07
CA ARG A 257 18.93 -7.36 15.82
C ARG A 257 19.66 -8.70 15.77
N GLU A 258 19.36 -9.60 16.72
CA GLU A 258 19.95 -10.94 16.75
C GLU A 258 19.56 -11.77 15.52
N TYR A 259 18.29 -11.75 15.09
CA TYR A 259 17.82 -12.41 13.88
C TYR A 259 18.57 -11.90 12.64
N SER A 260 18.71 -10.57 12.49
CA SER A 260 19.50 -9.97 11.41
C SER A 260 20.96 -10.43 11.43
N MET A 261 21.58 -10.45 12.61
CA MET A 261 22.98 -10.87 12.78
C MET A 261 23.20 -12.36 12.46
N ARG A 262 22.19 -13.20 12.68
CA ARG A 262 22.20 -14.62 12.28
C ARG A 262 21.88 -14.82 10.79
N GLY A 263 21.50 -13.76 10.07
CA GLY A 263 21.23 -13.79 8.64
C GLY A 263 19.79 -14.12 8.28
N MET A 264 18.86 -14.10 9.24
CA MET A 264 17.42 -14.25 8.95
C MET A 264 16.99 -13.19 7.94
N PRO A 265 16.26 -13.56 6.87
CA PRO A 265 15.68 -12.60 5.95
C PRO A 265 14.67 -11.68 6.63
N ILE A 266 14.93 -10.37 6.59
CA ILE A 266 14.04 -9.35 7.14
C ILE A 266 13.76 -8.34 6.04
N TYR A 267 12.47 -8.12 5.75
CA TYR A 267 12.00 -7.10 4.83
C TYR A 267 11.24 -6.02 5.59
N ALA A 268 11.61 -4.75 5.41
CA ALA A 268 11.00 -3.65 6.15
C ALA A 268 10.63 -2.48 5.25
N GLU A 269 9.48 -1.86 5.54
CA GLU A 269 8.95 -0.72 4.80
C GLU A 269 8.67 0.46 5.75
N CYS A 270 9.05 1.67 5.37
CA CYS A 270 8.68 2.95 6.00
C CYS A 270 8.85 2.93 7.54
N GLY A 271 7.77 2.76 8.32
CA GLY A 271 7.87 2.63 9.77
C GLY A 271 8.78 1.48 10.22
N GLY A 272 8.74 0.34 9.52
CA GLY A 272 9.65 -0.79 9.75
C GLY A 272 11.11 -0.41 9.51
N PHE A 273 11.41 0.39 8.47
CA PHE A 273 12.75 0.93 8.27
C PHE A 273 13.20 1.79 9.46
N MET A 274 12.31 2.66 9.98
CA MET A 274 12.62 3.53 11.12
C MET A 274 12.99 2.71 12.37
N VAL A 275 12.31 1.60 12.62
CA VAL A 275 12.60 0.66 13.72
C VAL A 275 13.97 -0.01 13.52
N LEU A 276 14.39 -0.26 12.28
CA LEU A 276 15.70 -0.90 11.99
C LEU A 276 16.88 0.07 12.03
N CYS A 277 16.65 1.38 12.10
CA CYS A 277 17.67 2.39 12.32
C CYS A 277 18.36 2.24 13.70
N GLN A 278 19.45 2.96 13.90
CA GLN A 278 20.10 3.03 15.21
C GLN A 278 19.24 3.78 16.22
N GLU A 279 18.57 4.83 15.79
CA GLU A 279 17.72 5.66 16.64
C GLU A 279 16.62 6.36 15.85
N LEU A 280 15.56 6.71 16.56
CA LEU A 280 14.47 7.56 16.11
C LEU A 280 14.60 8.90 16.84
N GLN A 281 14.54 10.02 16.11
CA GLN A 281 14.58 11.35 16.70
C GLN A 281 13.27 12.09 16.46
N ILE A 282 12.66 12.59 17.56
CA ILE A 282 11.41 13.34 17.56
C ILE A 282 11.60 14.59 18.40
N ASN A 283 11.39 15.77 17.81
CA ASN A 283 11.54 17.06 18.51
C ASN A 283 12.88 17.20 19.28
N GLY A 284 13.96 16.67 18.70
CA GLY A 284 15.30 16.69 19.30
C GLY A 284 15.57 15.60 20.35
N LYS A 285 14.57 14.84 20.80
CA LYS A 285 14.74 13.69 21.68
C LYS A 285 15.05 12.44 20.88
N GLN A 286 16.03 11.67 21.31
CA GLN A 286 16.48 10.43 20.68
C GLN A 286 15.95 9.22 21.44
N TYR A 287 15.56 8.21 20.68
CA TYR A 287 15.06 6.94 21.18
C TYR A 287 15.83 5.81 20.49
N PRO A 288 16.49 4.94 21.25
CA PRO A 288 17.23 3.81 20.66
C PRO A 288 16.26 2.85 19.98
N MET A 289 16.69 2.36 18.80
CA MET A 289 16.01 1.35 18.01
C MET A 289 16.90 0.12 17.85
N THR A 290 16.66 -0.74 16.85
CA THR A 290 17.44 -1.99 16.73
C THR A 290 18.94 -1.77 16.46
N GLY A 291 19.31 -0.67 15.82
CA GLY A 291 20.70 -0.37 15.46
C GLY A 291 21.28 -1.29 14.38
N ILE A 292 20.46 -1.87 13.53
CA ILE A 292 20.93 -2.67 12.38
C ILE A 292 21.56 -1.75 11.34
N PHE A 293 20.89 -0.64 11.02
CA PHE A 293 21.44 0.37 10.12
C PHE A 293 22.06 1.51 10.95
N PRO A 294 23.31 1.97 10.62
CA PRO A 294 23.95 3.12 11.27
C PRO A 294 23.31 4.42 10.77
N ALA A 295 22.03 4.58 11.04
CA ALA A 295 21.19 5.66 10.60
C ALA A 295 20.27 6.13 11.73
N ARG A 296 19.84 7.38 11.63
CA ARG A 296 18.79 7.96 12.44
C ARG A 296 17.58 8.25 11.55
N ALA A 297 16.41 7.82 11.96
CA ALA A 297 15.17 8.30 11.41
C ALA A 297 14.75 9.58 12.15
N GLU A 298 14.84 10.73 11.50
CA GLU A 298 14.49 12.03 12.10
C GLU A 298 13.10 12.44 11.65
N PHE A 299 12.18 12.57 12.59
CA PHE A 299 10.82 13.04 12.34
C PHE A 299 10.81 14.53 11.98
N CYS A 300 10.06 14.88 10.95
CA CYS A 300 9.89 16.24 10.43
C CYS A 300 8.41 16.66 10.46
N PRO A 301 8.11 17.95 10.73
CA PRO A 301 6.72 18.43 10.80
C PRO A 301 6.04 18.52 9.41
N ARG A 302 6.77 18.30 8.32
CA ARG A 302 6.27 18.31 6.95
C ARG A 302 6.58 16.98 6.27
N PRO A 303 5.74 16.53 5.32
CA PRO A 303 6.03 15.34 4.53
C PRO A 303 7.43 15.40 3.91
N GLN A 304 8.17 14.32 4.00
CA GLN A 304 9.49 14.17 3.41
C GLN A 304 9.44 13.37 2.11
N GLY A 305 8.57 12.38 2.01
CA GLY A 305 8.22 11.66 0.79
C GLY A 305 6.71 11.55 0.67
N LEU A 306 6.16 11.83 -0.51
CA LEU A 306 4.72 11.75 -0.77
C LEU A 306 4.48 11.52 -2.26
N GLY A 307 4.01 10.34 -2.62
CA GLY A 307 3.60 10.02 -3.97
C GLY A 307 4.04 8.64 -4.45
N TYR A 308 3.75 8.37 -5.70
CA TYR A 308 4.21 7.15 -6.36
C TYR A 308 5.70 7.22 -6.68
N VAL A 309 6.35 6.06 -6.58
CA VAL A 309 7.77 5.92 -6.89
C VAL A 309 8.01 4.79 -7.87
N GLU A 310 9.03 4.96 -8.70
CA GLU A 310 9.66 3.89 -9.45
C GLU A 310 11.11 3.76 -8.96
N ALA A 311 11.46 2.56 -8.48
CA ALA A 311 12.77 2.29 -7.92
C ALA A 311 13.48 1.24 -8.76
N THR A 312 14.65 1.59 -9.30
CA THR A 312 15.55 0.64 -9.97
C THR A 312 16.49 0.01 -8.95
N VAL A 313 16.54 -1.31 -8.93
CA VAL A 313 17.47 -2.07 -8.06
C VAL A 313 18.88 -1.99 -8.63
N GLU A 314 19.83 -1.40 -7.91
CA GLU A 314 21.20 -1.19 -8.37
C GLU A 314 22.22 -2.14 -7.71
N ALA A 315 21.87 -2.79 -6.60
CA ALA A 315 22.73 -3.72 -5.92
C ALA A 315 22.03 -5.05 -5.61
N GLU A 316 22.81 -6.12 -5.55
CA GLU A 316 22.30 -7.44 -5.21
C GLU A 316 21.66 -7.45 -3.82
N ASN A 317 20.50 -8.07 -3.73
CA ASN A 317 19.79 -8.32 -2.47
C ASN A 317 18.93 -9.59 -2.59
N PRO A 318 18.52 -10.22 -1.49
CA PRO A 318 17.76 -11.47 -1.55
C PRO A 318 16.34 -11.32 -2.11
N PHE A 319 15.76 -10.11 -2.08
CA PHE A 319 14.34 -9.89 -2.36
C PHE A 319 14.06 -9.44 -3.81
N HIS A 320 15.02 -8.75 -4.43
CA HIS A 320 14.86 -8.15 -5.74
C HIS A 320 16.06 -8.42 -6.63
N PRO A 321 15.88 -8.81 -7.91
CA PRO A 321 17.00 -8.94 -8.83
C PRO A 321 17.54 -7.56 -9.23
N VAL A 322 18.85 -7.47 -9.46
CA VAL A 322 19.48 -6.25 -10.01
C VAL A 322 18.86 -5.90 -11.36
N GLY A 323 18.59 -4.62 -11.57
CA GLY A 323 17.92 -4.10 -12.75
C GLY A 323 16.39 -4.17 -12.71
N ALA A 324 15.79 -4.82 -11.70
CA ALA A 324 14.34 -4.81 -11.54
C ALA A 324 13.81 -3.41 -11.28
N LEU A 325 12.64 -3.11 -11.85
CA LEU A 325 11.87 -1.92 -11.58
C LEU A 325 10.78 -2.24 -10.56
N LEU A 326 10.84 -1.58 -9.40
CA LEU A 326 9.85 -1.70 -8.35
C LEU A 326 8.91 -0.50 -8.45
N ARG A 327 7.60 -0.76 -8.50
CA ARG A 327 6.58 0.27 -8.43
C ARG A 327 5.91 0.23 -7.08
N GLY A 328 5.87 1.40 -6.41
CA GLY A 328 5.31 1.54 -5.09
C GLY A 328 4.95 2.99 -4.80
N HIS A 329 4.90 3.33 -3.55
CA HIS A 329 4.71 4.72 -3.12
C HIS A 329 5.57 5.00 -1.88
N GLU A 330 5.85 6.26 -1.66
CA GLU A 330 6.42 6.76 -0.41
C GLU A 330 5.43 7.70 0.28
N PHE A 331 5.35 7.58 1.61
CA PHE A 331 4.45 8.39 2.41
C PHE A 331 4.98 8.50 3.85
N HIS A 332 5.95 9.40 4.05
CA HIS A 332 6.64 9.50 5.34
C HIS A 332 6.94 10.95 5.72
N TYR A 333 6.98 11.19 7.03
CA TYR A 333 7.35 12.45 7.67
C TYR A 333 8.76 12.43 8.28
N SER A 334 9.48 11.33 8.12
CA SER A 334 10.85 11.21 8.59
C SER A 334 11.84 11.25 7.43
N ARG A 335 13.07 11.65 7.73
CA ARG A 335 14.22 11.54 6.83
C ARG A 335 15.29 10.66 7.46
N CYS A 336 16.08 10.01 6.63
CA CYS A 336 17.23 9.25 7.07
C CYS A 336 18.46 10.17 7.21
N VAL A 337 19.05 10.19 8.40
CA VAL A 337 20.31 10.86 8.68
C VAL A 337 21.38 9.80 8.89
N ALA A 338 22.42 9.83 8.09
CA ALA A 338 23.53 8.88 8.21
C ALA A 338 24.32 9.13 9.50
N LEU A 339 24.53 8.10 10.30
CA LEU A 339 25.43 8.08 11.47
C LEU A 339 26.71 7.31 11.19
N GLY A 340 26.77 6.62 10.05
CA GLY A 340 27.90 5.89 9.52
C GLY A 340 27.81 5.80 8.00
N GLU A 341 28.54 4.89 7.41
CA GLU A 341 28.47 4.65 5.97
C GLU A 341 27.16 3.97 5.59
N LEU A 342 26.47 4.53 4.60
CA LEU A 342 25.22 3.99 4.04
C LEU A 342 25.36 3.82 2.54
N GLU A 343 25.00 2.65 2.04
CA GLU A 343 25.00 2.30 0.62
C GLU A 343 23.58 1.92 0.18
N PRO A 344 22.78 2.90 -0.29
CA PRO A 344 21.45 2.61 -0.79
C PRO A 344 21.48 1.74 -2.04
N THR A 345 20.61 0.75 -2.10
CA THR A 345 20.53 -0.26 -3.16
C THR A 345 19.51 0.07 -4.25
N LEU A 346 18.67 1.09 -4.02
CA LEU A 346 17.62 1.53 -4.93
C LEU A 346 17.87 2.95 -5.42
N ARG A 347 17.63 3.19 -6.70
CA ARG A 347 17.57 4.52 -7.30
C ARG A 347 16.12 4.84 -7.69
N LEU A 348 15.60 5.97 -7.20
CA LEU A 348 14.23 6.40 -7.45
C LEU A 348 14.13 7.37 -8.64
N SER A 349 13.09 7.18 -9.48
CA SER A 349 12.77 8.12 -10.57
C SER A 349 11.34 7.83 -11.12
N PRO A 350 10.29 8.52 -10.67
CA PRO A 350 10.28 9.55 -9.61
C PRO A 350 10.45 8.97 -8.21
N GLY A 351 10.75 9.84 -7.25
CA GLY A 351 10.82 9.55 -5.82
C GLY A 351 11.82 10.45 -5.10
N VAL A 352 11.60 10.63 -3.80
CA VAL A 352 12.46 11.42 -2.91
C VAL A 352 13.42 10.52 -2.13
N GLY A 353 12.89 9.46 -1.56
CA GLY A 353 13.64 8.46 -0.82
C GLY A 353 14.16 8.97 0.54
N MET A 354 15.33 8.47 0.93
CA MET A 354 15.85 8.59 2.30
C MET A 354 16.21 10.00 2.72
N SER A 355 16.68 10.88 1.82
CA SER A 355 17.16 12.23 2.19
C SER A 355 16.04 13.24 2.45
N GLY A 356 14.81 12.92 2.10
CA GLY A 356 13.72 13.88 2.09
C GLY A 356 13.85 14.92 0.95
N PRO A 357 12.86 15.79 0.74
CA PRO A 357 12.95 16.85 -0.25
C PRO A 357 14.08 17.79 0.20
N GLY A 358 15.14 17.84 -0.57
CA GLY A 358 16.23 18.79 -0.32
C GLY A 358 15.60 20.17 -0.13
N HIS A 359 15.73 20.75 1.04
CA HIS A 359 15.20 22.06 1.35
C HIS A 359 15.79 23.07 0.36
N ARG A 360 15.03 23.45 -0.65
CA ARG A 360 15.21 24.76 -1.31
C ARG A 360 14.70 25.85 -0.36
N ALA A 361 15.13 25.85 0.89
CA ALA A 361 15.12 27.03 1.70
C ALA A 361 16.26 27.90 1.14
N LYS A 362 15.90 29.03 0.53
CA LYS A 362 16.85 30.01 0.06
C LYS A 362 17.89 30.28 1.18
N GLY A 363 19.11 29.80 0.98
CA GLY A 363 20.27 30.13 1.80
C GLY A 363 20.77 29.06 2.80
N LEU A 364 20.21 27.87 2.88
CA LEU A 364 20.78 26.77 3.67
C LEU A 364 21.23 25.65 2.73
N ALA A 365 22.48 25.25 2.86
CA ALA A 365 23.03 24.07 2.16
C ALA A 365 22.15 22.84 2.49
N ALA A 366 21.91 21.99 1.49
CA ALA A 366 21.22 20.72 1.70
C ALA A 366 22.06 19.91 2.71
N GLU A 367 21.58 19.82 3.96
CA GLU A 367 22.23 19.02 4.98
C GLU A 367 21.80 17.55 4.81
N GLY A 368 22.54 16.84 4.01
CA GLY A 368 22.48 15.40 3.84
C GLY A 368 23.52 14.97 2.82
N PRO A 369 24.12 13.80 2.97
CA PRO A 369 25.07 13.32 1.98
C PRO A 369 24.36 13.16 0.64
N ASP A 370 24.94 13.69 -0.43
CA ASP A 370 24.40 13.63 -1.81
C ASP A 370 24.08 12.21 -2.28
N ASN A 371 24.74 11.19 -1.67
CA ASN A 371 24.50 9.78 -1.97
C ASN A 371 23.13 9.25 -1.54
N LEU A 372 22.37 9.97 -0.71
CA LEU A 372 21.00 9.58 -0.29
C LEU A 372 19.89 10.23 -1.12
N LYS A 373 20.24 11.20 -1.98
CA LYS A 373 19.25 11.93 -2.79
C LYS A 373 18.66 11.02 -3.87
N SER A 374 17.32 10.93 -3.90
CA SER A 374 16.60 9.99 -4.79
C SER A 374 17.14 8.56 -4.68
N ARG A 375 17.53 8.18 -3.47
CA ARG A 375 18.03 6.86 -3.12
C ARG A 375 17.20 6.27 -2.01
N ASP A 376 17.05 4.94 -2.04
CA ASP A 376 16.33 4.18 -1.04
C ASP A 376 16.91 2.78 -0.89
N GLY A 377 16.39 2.01 0.05
CA GLY A 377 16.75 0.62 0.23
C GLY A 377 18.15 0.42 0.81
N LEU A 378 18.24 0.14 2.11
CA LEU A 378 19.49 -0.28 2.77
C LEU A 378 19.50 -1.80 2.94
N LEU A 379 20.68 -2.37 2.88
CA LEU A 379 20.90 -3.80 3.05
C LEU A 379 22.04 -4.07 4.03
N VAL A 380 21.74 -4.89 5.05
CA VAL A 380 22.76 -5.48 5.94
C VAL A 380 22.50 -6.98 5.98
N ARG A 381 23.42 -7.79 5.46
CA ARG A 381 23.24 -9.24 5.29
C ARG A 381 21.96 -9.55 4.49
N ASN A 382 20.96 -10.19 5.12
CA ASN A 382 19.65 -10.49 4.55
C ASN A 382 18.53 -9.56 5.09
N THR A 383 18.91 -8.46 5.74
CA THR A 383 17.96 -7.45 6.21
C THR A 383 17.90 -6.29 5.22
N PHE A 384 16.77 -6.14 4.57
CA PHE A 384 16.51 -5.06 3.61
C PHE A 384 15.42 -4.13 4.18
N ALA A 385 15.62 -2.83 4.04
CA ALA A 385 14.61 -1.85 4.42
C ALA A 385 14.62 -0.62 3.52
N ALA A 386 13.45 -0.08 3.23
CA ALA A 386 13.23 1.09 2.39
C ALA A 386 12.10 1.98 2.95
N TYR A 387 12.05 3.24 2.56
CA TYR A 387 10.84 4.05 2.74
C TYR A 387 9.73 3.68 1.76
N THR A 388 10.11 3.16 0.61
CA THR A 388 9.16 2.71 -0.41
C THR A 388 8.28 1.58 0.11
N HIS A 389 6.96 1.78 0.03
CA HIS A 389 5.98 0.73 0.23
C HIS A 389 5.79 -0.05 -1.05
N LEU A 390 5.92 -1.36 -0.97
CA LEU A 390 5.74 -2.27 -2.08
C LEU A 390 4.28 -2.71 -2.20
N PHE A 391 3.83 -2.86 -3.45
CA PHE A 391 2.57 -3.51 -3.78
C PHE A 391 2.86 -4.77 -4.58
N ALA A 392 2.70 -5.95 -3.98
CA ALA A 392 3.11 -7.23 -4.56
C ALA A 392 2.61 -7.47 -5.99
N PRO A 393 1.38 -7.07 -6.37
CA PRO A 393 0.91 -7.16 -7.74
C PRO A 393 1.75 -6.41 -8.77
N ALA A 394 2.35 -5.31 -8.37
CA ALA A 394 3.24 -4.53 -9.23
C ALA A 394 4.71 -5.02 -9.18
N VAL A 395 5.02 -5.96 -8.27
CA VAL A 395 6.36 -6.53 -8.07
C VAL A 395 6.26 -8.05 -7.87
N PRO A 396 5.84 -8.81 -8.88
CA PRO A 396 5.42 -10.21 -8.73
C PRO A 396 6.52 -11.16 -8.26
N HIS A 397 7.79 -10.83 -8.46
CA HIS A 397 8.93 -11.64 -8.02
C HIS A 397 9.20 -11.57 -6.50
N TRP A 398 8.70 -10.55 -5.80
CA TRP A 398 9.08 -10.26 -4.42
C TRP A 398 8.74 -11.39 -3.44
N ALA A 399 7.49 -11.83 -3.39
CA ALA A 399 7.06 -12.84 -2.43
C ALA A 399 7.77 -14.18 -2.62
N ALA A 400 7.95 -14.61 -3.88
CA ALA A 400 8.65 -15.85 -4.20
C ALA A 400 10.13 -15.78 -3.78
N ARG A 401 10.80 -14.64 -4.01
CA ARG A 401 12.19 -14.44 -3.59
C ARG A 401 12.33 -14.35 -2.08
N PHE A 402 11.40 -13.69 -1.40
CA PHE A 402 11.39 -13.64 0.06
C PHE A 402 11.27 -15.04 0.66
N ALA A 403 10.26 -15.82 0.24
CA ALA A 403 10.11 -17.20 0.70
C ALA A 403 11.33 -18.08 0.34
N ALA A 404 11.94 -17.88 -0.83
CA ALA A 404 13.16 -18.59 -1.20
C ALA A 404 14.38 -18.19 -0.34
N ALA A 405 14.48 -16.92 0.07
CA ALA A 405 15.52 -16.47 0.99
C ALA A 405 15.35 -17.11 2.38
N CYS A 406 14.10 -17.21 2.87
CA CYS A 406 13.79 -17.91 4.11
C CYS A 406 14.22 -19.37 4.07
N ARG A 407 13.89 -20.12 2.99
CA ARG A 407 14.27 -21.54 2.83
C ARG A 407 15.78 -21.77 2.81
N LYS A 408 16.58 -20.83 2.37
CA LYS A 408 18.04 -20.96 2.34
C LYS A 408 18.68 -20.75 3.70
N ASN A 409 17.96 -20.10 4.61
CA ASN A 409 18.46 -19.75 5.94
C ASN A 409 17.89 -20.68 7.03
N ALA A 410 16.87 -21.46 6.73
CA ALA A 410 16.21 -22.45 7.60
C ALA A 410 17.09 -23.67 7.90
#